data_b8a6e4045c3abbc3bff3bf2b3c97e137
#
_entry.id   b8a6e4045c3abbc3bff3bf2b3c97e137
#
_cell.length_a   1.000
_cell.length_b   1.000
_cell.length_c   1.000
_cell.angle_alpha   90.00
_cell.angle_beta   90.00
_cell.angle_gamma   90.00
#
_symmetry.space_group_name_H-M   'P 1'
#
loop_
_entity.id
_entity.type
_entity.pdbx_description
1 polymer ?
#
loop_
_entity_poly.entity_id
_entity_poly.type
_entity_poly.pdbx_seq_one_letter_code
_entity_poly.pdbx_strand_id
1 'polypeptide(L)'
;MASCDVLVIGAGPGGGSAALHLARAGLSTLIVEADGEVGVPVHCGECLSQMAVDNLDLDLPEEVIALYCKGIRVIFPDGTAKLLTEKGYVLEKHKFEQWLCEEAVQKGASLHLSHRVTSMERIYNSKNEFLNWKIDGRGNEFPIECKAVIDASGVAGAATKLLDMGTKVEVISGFQYEMGEVENDGYLDFYLWPEYSPHGYVWMIPKKDGRANVGLVTTDRRGAIKYLDKFVEDTEFRGKIIQNPQWRKPGTKPKPFGGTIPISGPREITTGDGLI
;
A
#
# COMPACT_ATOMS: atom_id res chain seq x y z
N MET A 1 -3.59 10.25 30.15
CA MET A 1 -4.28 10.24 28.84
C MET A 1 -3.35 10.91 27.86
N ALA A 2 -2.98 10.22 26.79
CA ALA A 2 -2.13 10.80 25.77
C ALA A 2 -2.92 11.85 24.96
N SER A 3 -2.25 12.92 24.50
CA SER A 3 -2.90 13.95 23.68
C SER A 3 -1.99 14.42 22.55
N CYS A 4 -2.59 14.78 21.41
CA CYS A 4 -1.89 15.33 20.24
C CYS A 4 -2.79 16.32 19.49
N ASP A 5 -2.23 17.07 18.54
CA ASP A 5 -3.06 17.87 17.64
C ASP A 5 -3.75 16.98 16.61
N VAL A 6 -3.01 16.05 16.01
CA VAL A 6 -3.50 15.15 14.97
C VAL A 6 -3.12 13.71 15.27
N LEU A 7 -4.12 12.81 15.28
CA LEU A 7 -3.93 11.37 15.28
C LEU A 7 -4.00 10.84 13.85
N VAL A 8 -3.00 10.09 13.43
CA VAL A 8 -2.96 9.37 12.16
C VAL A 8 -3.18 7.88 12.42
N ILE A 9 -4.22 7.28 11.83
CA ILE A 9 -4.56 5.86 11.99
C ILE A 9 -4.00 5.09 10.78
N GLY A 10 -2.97 4.30 11.02
CA GLY A 10 -2.25 3.51 10.02
C GLY A 10 -0.91 4.15 9.61
N ALA A 11 0.13 3.32 9.55
CA ALA A 11 1.51 3.69 9.21
C ALA A 11 1.90 3.30 7.76
N GLY A 12 0.93 3.07 6.88
CA GLY A 12 1.16 2.87 5.45
C GLY A 12 1.59 4.15 4.73
N PRO A 13 1.71 4.14 3.39
CA PRO A 13 2.22 5.30 2.63
C PRO A 13 1.44 6.58 2.88
N GLY A 14 0.10 6.49 2.97
CA GLY A 14 -0.76 7.64 3.24
C GLY A 14 -0.53 8.22 4.64
N GLY A 15 -0.44 7.35 5.66
CA GLY A 15 -0.25 7.78 7.04
C GLY A 15 1.16 8.31 7.30
N GLY A 16 2.19 7.62 6.81
CA GLY A 16 3.58 8.08 6.92
C GLY A 16 3.79 9.44 6.25
N SER A 17 3.25 9.60 5.02
CA SER A 17 3.33 10.88 4.29
C SER A 17 2.57 12.00 5.02
N ALA A 18 1.33 11.73 5.47
CA ALA A 18 0.56 12.71 6.22
C ALA A 18 1.30 13.14 7.49
N ALA A 19 1.78 12.19 8.27
CA ALA A 19 2.50 12.46 9.51
C ALA A 19 3.79 13.25 9.29
N LEU A 20 4.55 12.95 8.23
CA LEU A 20 5.74 13.70 7.86
C LEU A 20 5.43 15.18 7.60
N HIS A 21 4.37 15.45 6.81
CA HIS A 21 3.98 16.84 6.50
C HIS A 21 3.42 17.59 7.71
N LEU A 22 2.63 16.91 8.54
CA LEU A 22 2.12 17.50 9.80
C LEU A 22 3.27 17.84 10.77
N ALA A 23 4.22 16.93 10.94
CA ALA A 23 5.38 17.15 11.79
C ALA A 23 6.27 18.28 11.25
N ARG A 24 6.50 18.35 9.93
CA ARG A 24 7.20 19.47 9.28
C ARG A 24 6.48 20.82 9.52
N ALA A 25 5.16 20.80 9.63
CA ALA A 25 4.37 21.99 9.97
C ALA A 25 4.35 22.32 11.48
N GLY A 26 5.02 21.54 12.32
CA GLY A 26 5.10 21.77 13.76
C GLY A 26 3.89 21.32 14.56
N LEU A 27 3.00 20.49 13.99
CA LEU A 27 1.86 19.93 14.69
C LEU A 27 2.27 18.71 15.51
N SER A 28 1.77 18.63 16.75
CA SER A 28 1.92 17.43 17.58
C SER A 28 1.16 16.27 16.93
N THR A 29 1.90 15.34 16.34
CA THR A 29 1.37 14.24 15.53
C THR A 29 1.68 12.90 16.15
N LEU A 30 0.66 12.05 16.29
CA LEU A 30 0.79 10.68 16.74
C LEU A 30 0.29 9.73 15.64
N ILE A 31 1.12 8.76 15.27
CA ILE A 31 0.77 7.65 14.37
C ILE A 31 0.49 6.42 15.22
N VAL A 32 -0.65 5.77 14.99
CA VAL A 32 -0.96 4.46 15.58
C VAL A 32 -1.09 3.41 14.48
N GLU A 33 -0.31 2.32 14.62
CA GLU A 33 -0.32 1.20 13.68
C GLU A 33 -0.79 -0.08 14.40
N ALA A 34 -1.72 -0.78 13.75
CA ALA A 34 -2.31 -2.00 14.29
C ALA A 34 -1.34 -3.19 14.30
N ASP A 35 -0.42 -3.22 13.35
CA ASP A 35 0.56 -4.29 13.22
C ASP A 35 1.82 -3.99 14.05
N GLY A 36 2.61 -5.03 14.30
CA GLY A 36 3.83 -4.93 15.11
C GLY A 36 5.03 -4.41 14.34
N GLU A 37 4.90 -4.24 13.02
CA GLU A 37 5.96 -3.75 12.14
C GLU A 37 5.34 -2.99 10.97
N VAL A 38 5.91 -1.82 10.64
CA VAL A 38 5.45 -1.00 9.52
C VAL A 38 5.73 -1.70 8.19
N GLY A 39 4.72 -1.76 7.33
CA GLY A 39 4.85 -2.27 5.96
C GLY A 39 4.91 -3.78 5.82
N VAL A 40 4.74 -4.53 6.89
CA VAL A 40 4.80 -6.01 6.91
C VAL A 40 3.46 -6.59 7.37
N PRO A 41 2.85 -7.51 6.59
CA PRO A 41 3.29 -8.01 5.28
C PRO A 41 3.04 -7.05 4.12
N VAL A 42 3.83 -7.18 3.05
CA VAL A 42 3.65 -6.38 1.83
C VAL A 42 2.38 -6.82 1.09
N HIS A 43 1.55 -5.85 0.67
CA HIS A 43 0.27 -6.09 -0.04
C HIS A 43 0.17 -5.30 -1.36
N CYS A 44 1.29 -5.01 -2.02
CA CYS A 44 1.36 -4.07 -3.16
C CYS A 44 2.29 -4.57 -4.25
N GLY A 45 2.07 -4.14 -5.50
CA GLY A 45 3.02 -4.29 -6.61
C GLY A 45 4.29 -3.43 -6.50
N GLU A 46 4.28 -2.46 -5.55
CA GLU A 46 5.44 -1.69 -5.12
C GLU A 46 5.92 -0.60 -6.11
N CYS A 47 5.05 -0.17 -7.01
CA CYS A 47 5.37 0.90 -7.97
C CYS A 47 5.03 2.29 -7.42
N LEU A 48 5.89 3.26 -7.69
CA LEU A 48 5.69 4.67 -7.36
C LEU A 48 6.08 5.55 -8.56
N SER A 49 5.21 6.49 -8.96
CA SER A 49 5.51 7.38 -10.07
C SER A 49 6.49 8.48 -9.66
N GLN A 50 7.32 8.94 -10.61
CA GLN A 50 8.18 10.12 -10.39
C GLN A 50 7.35 11.35 -9.97
N MET A 51 6.20 11.54 -10.61
CA MET A 51 5.31 12.66 -10.30
C MET A 51 4.84 12.64 -8.82
N ALA A 52 4.60 11.47 -8.24
CA ALA A 52 4.23 11.39 -6.83
C ALA A 52 5.39 11.77 -5.91
N VAL A 53 6.61 11.36 -6.25
CA VAL A 53 7.83 11.74 -5.51
C VAL A 53 8.04 13.25 -5.56
N ASP A 54 7.92 13.85 -6.76
CA ASP A 54 8.10 15.29 -6.96
C ASP A 54 7.01 16.11 -6.23
N ASN A 55 5.75 15.68 -6.30
CA ASN A 55 4.63 16.40 -5.67
C ASN A 55 4.69 16.35 -4.13
N LEU A 56 5.27 15.31 -3.57
CA LEU A 56 5.38 15.13 -2.12
C LEU A 56 6.75 15.58 -1.58
N ASP A 57 7.61 16.12 -2.42
CA ASP A 57 8.97 16.57 -2.04
C ASP A 57 9.71 15.50 -1.23
N LEU A 58 9.78 14.28 -1.82
CA LEU A 58 10.43 13.13 -1.19
C LEU A 58 11.85 12.94 -1.75
N ASP A 59 12.83 12.87 -0.86
CA ASP A 59 14.21 12.51 -1.19
C ASP A 59 14.42 11.03 -0.85
N LEU A 60 14.11 10.16 -1.83
CA LEU A 60 14.11 8.71 -1.62
C LEU A 60 15.54 8.17 -1.45
N PRO A 61 15.87 7.53 -0.32
CA PRO A 61 17.17 6.90 -0.16
C PRO A 61 17.28 5.64 -1.04
N GLU A 62 18.51 5.34 -1.49
CA GLU A 62 18.79 4.21 -2.41
C GLU A 62 18.35 2.84 -1.88
N GLU A 63 18.33 2.64 -0.58
CA GLU A 63 17.93 1.37 0.05
C GLU A 63 16.43 1.08 -0.07
N VAL A 64 15.59 2.09 -0.34
CA VAL A 64 14.17 1.89 -0.58
C VAL A 64 13.85 1.68 -2.07
N ILE A 65 14.83 1.94 -2.96
CA ILE A 65 14.65 1.82 -4.41
C ILE A 65 15.09 0.43 -4.87
N ALA A 66 14.13 -0.36 -5.34
CA ALA A 66 14.40 -1.66 -5.94
C ALA A 66 14.73 -1.55 -7.43
N LEU A 67 14.18 -0.57 -8.15
CA LEU A 67 14.49 -0.30 -9.55
C LEU A 67 14.07 1.11 -9.95
N TYR A 68 14.88 1.76 -10.80
CA TYR A 68 14.48 2.95 -11.55
C TYR A 68 13.74 2.52 -12.83
N CYS A 69 12.44 2.79 -12.90
CA CYS A 69 11.59 2.41 -14.02
C CYS A 69 11.75 3.37 -15.21
N LYS A 70 12.00 2.80 -16.40
CA LYS A 70 12.08 3.57 -17.66
C LYS A 70 10.71 3.87 -18.25
N GLY A 71 9.69 3.10 -17.91
CA GLY A 71 8.34 3.20 -18.44
C GLY A 71 7.55 1.91 -18.25
N ILE A 72 6.35 1.90 -18.80
CA ILE A 72 5.40 0.79 -18.70
C ILE A 72 5.08 0.28 -20.10
N ARG A 73 5.14 -1.05 -20.29
CA ARG A 73 4.63 -1.71 -21.51
C ARG A 73 3.29 -2.35 -21.20
N VAL A 74 2.27 -1.96 -21.95
CA VAL A 74 0.96 -2.63 -21.94
C VAL A 74 0.92 -3.58 -23.12
N ILE A 75 0.82 -4.87 -22.86
CA ILE A 75 0.95 -5.95 -23.84
C ILE A 75 -0.44 -6.59 -24.06
N PHE A 76 -0.86 -6.63 -25.32
CA PHE A 76 -2.15 -7.16 -25.74
C PHE A 76 -2.06 -8.64 -26.17
N PRO A 77 -3.21 -9.36 -26.26
CA PRO A 77 -3.23 -10.78 -26.62
C PRO A 77 -2.66 -11.12 -28.00
N ASP A 78 -2.65 -10.17 -28.92
CA ASP A 78 -2.07 -10.31 -30.27
C ASP A 78 -0.55 -10.08 -30.30
N GLY A 79 0.07 -9.88 -29.13
CA GLY A 79 1.49 -9.61 -29.00
C GLY A 79 1.89 -8.16 -29.24
N THR A 80 0.97 -7.28 -29.65
CA THR A 80 1.26 -5.85 -29.77
C THR A 80 1.50 -5.23 -28.39
N ALA A 81 2.33 -4.19 -28.32
CA ALA A 81 2.63 -3.49 -27.09
C ALA A 81 2.52 -1.99 -27.26
N LYS A 82 1.94 -1.33 -26.24
CA LYS A 82 1.93 0.13 -26.12
C LYS A 82 2.91 0.53 -25.02
N LEU A 83 3.85 1.39 -25.37
CA LEU A 83 4.80 1.97 -24.42
C LEU A 83 4.23 3.26 -23.82
N LEU A 84 4.22 3.34 -22.49
CA LEU A 84 3.99 4.54 -21.73
C LEU A 84 5.34 4.97 -21.12
N THR A 85 5.76 6.20 -21.42
CA THR A 85 7.11 6.70 -21.08
C THR A 85 7.18 7.34 -19.70
N GLU A 86 6.18 7.12 -18.86
CA GLU A 86 6.18 7.62 -17.49
C GLU A 86 7.27 6.91 -16.68
N LYS A 87 8.16 7.72 -16.13
CA LYS A 87 9.23 7.24 -15.25
C LYS A 87 8.72 7.09 -13.82
N GLY A 88 9.42 6.28 -13.05
CA GLY A 88 9.12 6.08 -11.64
C GLY A 88 10.07 5.09 -11.01
N TYR A 89 9.59 4.48 -9.95
CA TYR A 89 10.37 3.60 -9.11
C TYR A 89 9.60 2.30 -8.85
N VAL A 90 10.33 1.20 -8.75
CA VAL A 90 9.88 0.04 -7.99
C VAL A 90 10.58 0.09 -6.64
N LEU A 91 9.83 -0.10 -5.57
CA LEU A 91 10.31 0.08 -4.21
C LEU A 91 10.56 -1.28 -3.51
N GLU A 92 11.40 -1.26 -2.50
CA GLU A 92 11.28 -2.17 -1.36
C GLU A 92 10.25 -1.55 -0.42
N LYS A 93 8.96 -1.80 -0.66
CA LYS A 93 7.85 -1.03 -0.10
C LYS A 93 7.84 -0.99 1.43
N HIS A 94 8.14 -2.10 2.09
CA HIS A 94 8.23 -2.13 3.56
C HIS A 94 9.29 -1.14 4.08
N LYS A 95 10.46 -1.07 3.44
CA LYS A 95 11.51 -0.11 3.79
C LYS A 95 11.09 1.33 3.52
N PHE A 96 10.39 1.55 2.41
CA PHE A 96 9.86 2.87 2.09
C PHE A 96 8.85 3.37 3.14
N GLU A 97 7.95 2.50 3.60
CA GLU A 97 6.96 2.85 4.63
C GLU A 97 7.64 3.10 5.98
N GLN A 98 8.63 2.28 6.34
CA GLN A 98 9.44 2.48 7.53
C GLN A 98 10.19 3.81 7.46
N TRP A 99 10.86 4.09 6.35
CA TRP A 99 11.56 5.36 6.12
C TRP A 99 10.63 6.58 6.25
N LEU A 100 9.43 6.56 5.65
CA LEU A 100 8.45 7.65 5.78
C LEU A 100 8.09 7.91 7.25
N CYS A 101 7.88 6.85 8.02
CA CYS A 101 7.57 6.97 9.44
C CYS A 101 8.77 7.46 10.25
N GLU A 102 9.98 6.99 9.94
CA GLU A 102 11.23 7.45 10.57
C GLU A 102 11.47 8.93 10.31
N GLU A 103 11.30 9.41 9.07
CA GLU A 103 11.36 10.83 8.73
C GLU A 103 10.34 11.65 9.52
N ALA A 104 9.10 11.16 9.65
CA ALA A 104 8.08 11.83 10.46
C ALA A 104 8.49 11.92 11.93
N VAL A 105 9.05 10.85 12.50
CA VAL A 105 9.53 10.80 13.88
C VAL A 105 10.72 11.75 14.09
N GLN A 106 11.66 11.81 13.14
CA GLN A 106 12.78 12.79 13.20
C GLN A 106 12.30 14.24 13.18
N LYS A 107 11.12 14.51 12.58
CA LYS A 107 10.47 15.83 12.57
C LYS A 107 9.57 16.08 13.79
N GLY A 108 9.47 15.14 14.73
CA GLY A 108 8.76 15.31 15.99
C GLY A 108 7.41 14.58 16.09
N ALA A 109 7.05 13.73 15.13
CA ALA A 109 5.93 12.82 15.29
C ALA A 109 6.27 11.68 16.27
N SER A 110 5.25 11.04 16.82
CA SER A 110 5.38 9.79 17.57
C SER A 110 4.75 8.63 16.79
N LEU A 111 5.34 7.43 16.89
CA LEU A 111 4.84 6.21 16.26
C LEU A 111 4.63 5.13 17.31
N HIS A 112 3.42 4.58 17.36
CA HIS A 112 3.06 3.49 18.26
C HIS A 112 2.58 2.29 17.46
N LEU A 113 3.36 1.21 17.49
CA LEU A 113 3.07 -0.08 16.85
C LEU A 113 2.21 -0.96 17.76
N SER A 114 1.52 -1.94 17.17
CA SER A 114 0.58 -2.82 17.90
C SER A 114 -0.55 -2.06 18.60
N HIS A 115 -0.93 -0.91 18.05
CA HIS A 115 -1.99 -0.04 18.55
C HIS A 115 -3.17 -0.01 17.58
N ARG A 116 -4.24 -0.72 17.92
CA ARG A 116 -5.44 -0.84 17.09
C ARG A 116 -6.58 0.01 17.65
N VAL A 117 -7.01 0.99 16.89
CA VAL A 117 -8.21 1.78 17.20
C VAL A 117 -9.46 0.88 17.15
N THR A 118 -10.29 0.97 18.20
CA THR A 118 -11.55 0.21 18.31
C THR A 118 -12.77 1.06 18.62
N SER A 119 -12.57 2.33 19.01
CA SER A 119 -13.65 3.27 19.28
C SER A 119 -13.20 4.69 18.97
N MET A 120 -14.13 5.49 18.49
CA MET A 120 -13.97 6.92 18.19
C MET A 120 -15.20 7.68 18.67
N GLU A 121 -15.00 8.65 19.54
CA GLU A 121 -16.06 9.46 20.15
C GLU A 121 -15.78 10.95 19.92
N ARG A 122 -16.81 11.69 19.46
CA ARG A 122 -16.76 13.14 19.34
C ARG A 122 -17.06 13.78 20.68
N ILE A 123 -16.22 14.69 21.13
CA ILE A 123 -16.44 15.48 22.34
C ILE A 123 -16.94 16.88 21.95
N TYR A 124 -18.04 17.28 22.55
CA TYR A 124 -18.67 18.57 22.30
C TYR A 124 -18.67 19.43 23.58
N ASN A 125 -18.63 20.75 23.42
CA ASN A 125 -18.79 21.66 24.52
C ASN A 125 -20.30 21.84 24.91
N SER A 126 -20.56 22.65 25.94
CA SER A 126 -21.93 22.95 26.42
C SER A 126 -22.81 23.66 25.39
N LYS A 127 -22.22 24.21 24.31
CA LYS A 127 -22.94 24.85 23.20
C LYS A 127 -23.13 23.92 22.01
N ASN A 128 -22.81 22.62 22.17
CA ASN A 128 -22.84 21.61 21.11
C ASN A 128 -21.87 21.89 19.93
N GLU A 129 -20.74 22.54 20.22
CA GLU A 129 -19.67 22.76 19.26
C GLU A 129 -18.62 21.64 19.43
N PHE A 130 -18.15 21.08 18.33
CA PHE A 130 -17.10 20.04 18.35
C PHE A 130 -15.82 20.59 18.98
N LEU A 131 -15.22 19.84 19.89
CA LEU A 131 -13.95 20.18 20.54
C LEU A 131 -12.81 19.27 20.11
N ASN A 132 -12.96 17.99 20.41
CA ASN A 132 -11.92 16.98 20.25
C ASN A 132 -12.51 15.62 19.90
N TRP A 133 -11.65 14.75 19.47
CA TRP A 133 -11.87 13.31 19.42
C TRP A 133 -11.33 12.65 20.69
N LYS A 134 -12.05 11.67 21.21
CA LYS A 134 -11.55 10.68 22.17
C LYS A 134 -11.49 9.34 21.44
N ILE A 135 -10.29 8.81 21.33
CA ILE A 135 -10.01 7.58 20.60
C ILE A 135 -9.59 6.51 21.59
N ASP A 136 -10.21 5.35 21.51
CA ASP A 136 -9.89 4.20 22.35
C ASP A 136 -9.49 2.99 21.50
N GLY A 137 -8.79 2.02 22.10
CA GLY A 137 -8.27 0.91 21.37
C GLY A 137 -7.48 -0.10 22.21
N ARG A 138 -6.73 -0.93 21.50
CA ARG A 138 -5.79 -1.88 22.10
C ARG A 138 -4.38 -1.32 21.96
N GLY A 139 -3.68 -1.20 23.07
CA GLY A 139 -2.34 -0.59 23.19
C GLY A 139 -2.27 0.22 24.49
N ASN A 140 -1.07 0.49 24.98
CA ASN A 140 -0.86 1.06 26.31
C ASN A 140 -1.19 2.56 26.41
N GLU A 141 -1.17 3.28 25.26
CA GLU A 141 -1.37 4.72 25.19
C GLU A 141 -2.83 5.14 25.09
N PHE A 142 -3.74 4.21 24.83
CA PHE A 142 -5.16 4.52 24.83
C PHE A 142 -5.73 4.75 26.24
N PRO A 143 -6.70 5.63 26.42
CA PRO A 143 -7.32 6.49 25.42
C PRO A 143 -6.47 7.71 25.05
N ILE A 144 -6.64 8.17 23.78
CA ILE A 144 -5.96 9.33 23.19
C ILE A 144 -6.98 10.42 22.93
N GLU A 145 -6.64 11.68 23.27
CA GLU A 145 -7.42 12.86 22.86
C GLU A 145 -6.67 13.60 21.73
N CYS A 146 -7.41 14.01 20.67
CA CYS A 146 -6.83 14.78 19.58
C CYS A 146 -7.84 15.74 18.95
N LYS A 147 -7.36 16.83 18.33
CA LYS A 147 -8.19 17.82 17.66
C LYS A 147 -8.67 17.34 16.30
N ALA A 148 -7.83 16.54 15.62
CA ALA A 148 -8.16 15.99 14.32
C ALA A 148 -7.68 14.54 14.19
N VAL A 149 -8.31 13.78 13.28
CA VAL A 149 -7.96 12.41 12.94
C VAL A 149 -7.78 12.30 11.43
N ILE A 150 -6.71 11.66 11.01
CA ILE A 150 -6.52 11.21 9.63
C ILE A 150 -6.68 9.69 9.59
N ASP A 151 -7.73 9.19 8.92
CA ASP A 151 -7.91 7.75 8.69
C ASP A 151 -7.11 7.29 7.47
N ALA A 152 -5.87 6.92 7.70
CA ALA A 152 -4.97 6.31 6.71
C ALA A 152 -4.90 4.77 6.83
N SER A 153 -5.93 4.13 7.38
CA SER A 153 -5.99 2.67 7.60
C SER A 153 -6.23 1.86 6.31
N GLY A 154 -6.18 2.51 5.14
CA GLY A 154 -6.29 1.88 3.83
C GLY A 154 -7.66 1.22 3.61
N VAL A 155 -7.65 0.04 3.00
CA VAL A 155 -8.88 -0.74 2.72
C VAL A 155 -9.62 -1.13 4.00
N ALA A 156 -8.93 -1.19 5.13
CA ALA A 156 -9.53 -1.48 6.42
C ALA A 156 -10.61 -0.46 6.79
N GLY A 157 -10.40 0.83 6.51
CA GLY A 157 -11.34 1.92 6.75
C GLY A 157 -11.77 1.98 8.21
N ALA A 158 -10.85 2.25 9.12
CA ALA A 158 -11.11 2.19 10.56
C ALA A 158 -12.21 3.18 10.98
N ALA A 159 -12.04 4.47 10.67
CA ALA A 159 -13.03 5.50 11.00
C ALA A 159 -14.37 5.25 10.28
N THR A 160 -14.32 4.86 9.01
CA THR A 160 -15.53 4.56 8.23
C THR A 160 -16.39 3.48 8.88
N LYS A 161 -15.77 2.43 9.43
CA LYS A 161 -16.48 1.35 10.10
C LYS A 161 -16.97 1.74 11.48
N LEU A 162 -16.14 2.44 12.26
CA LEU A 162 -16.44 2.80 13.63
C LEU A 162 -17.50 3.90 13.71
N LEU A 163 -17.59 4.75 12.70
CA LEU A 163 -18.53 5.87 12.64
C LEU A 163 -19.74 5.60 11.71
N ASP A 164 -19.84 4.38 11.16
CA ASP A 164 -20.90 3.99 10.21
C ASP A 164 -21.09 4.99 9.07
N MET A 165 -19.96 5.43 8.47
CA MET A 165 -19.97 6.45 7.41
C MET A 165 -20.45 5.93 6.05
N GLY A 166 -21.15 4.80 6.02
CA GLY A 166 -21.82 4.26 4.84
C GLY A 166 -20.88 3.78 3.73
N THR A 167 -21.44 3.28 2.66
CA THR A 167 -20.91 2.78 1.39
C THR A 167 -19.93 1.62 1.45
N LYS A 168 -20.41 0.48 0.93
CA LYS A 168 -19.55 -0.66 0.58
C LYS A 168 -18.57 -0.21 -0.49
N VAL A 169 -17.29 -0.47 -0.24
CA VAL A 169 -16.25 -0.31 -1.24
C VAL A 169 -16.21 -1.58 -2.09
N GLU A 170 -16.38 -1.43 -3.40
CA GLU A 170 -16.11 -2.52 -4.32
C GLU A 170 -14.61 -2.77 -4.38
N VAL A 171 -14.23 -4.03 -4.37
CA VAL A 171 -12.83 -4.44 -4.33
C VAL A 171 -12.54 -5.51 -5.38
N ILE A 172 -11.33 -5.46 -5.90
CA ILE A 172 -10.72 -6.49 -6.73
C ILE A 172 -9.58 -7.14 -5.95
N SER A 173 -9.26 -8.38 -6.25
CA SER A 173 -8.18 -9.10 -5.55
C SER A 173 -6.91 -9.14 -6.38
N GLY A 174 -5.79 -8.76 -5.76
CA GLY A 174 -4.47 -8.86 -6.32
C GLY A 174 -3.63 -9.91 -5.59
N PHE A 175 -2.93 -10.75 -6.35
CA PHE A 175 -2.01 -11.75 -5.82
C PHE A 175 -0.74 -11.77 -6.67
N GLN A 176 0.40 -11.99 -6.03
CA GLN A 176 1.69 -12.06 -6.70
C GLN A 176 2.64 -13.03 -6.01
N TYR A 177 3.64 -13.45 -6.78
CA TYR A 177 4.86 -14.09 -6.28
C TYR A 177 6.02 -13.12 -6.43
N GLU A 178 6.95 -13.12 -5.49
CA GLU A 178 8.27 -12.61 -5.77
C GLU A 178 9.10 -13.72 -6.40
N MET A 179 9.56 -13.49 -7.62
CA MET A 179 10.31 -14.44 -8.43
C MET A 179 11.77 -14.01 -8.52
N GLY A 180 12.69 -14.97 -8.64
CA GLY A 180 14.09 -14.72 -8.93
C GLY A 180 14.45 -15.01 -10.39
N GLU A 181 15.67 -14.61 -10.81
CA GLU A 181 16.24 -14.82 -12.14
C GLU A 181 15.34 -14.35 -13.30
N VAL A 182 14.67 -13.20 -13.10
CA VAL A 182 13.82 -12.57 -14.11
C VAL A 182 14.67 -11.60 -14.92
N GLU A 183 14.60 -11.70 -16.26
CA GLU A 183 15.23 -10.73 -17.13
C GLU A 183 14.63 -9.34 -16.94
N ASN A 184 15.50 -8.33 -16.89
CA ASN A 184 15.12 -6.97 -16.58
C ASN A 184 15.75 -5.99 -17.57
N ASP A 185 14.92 -5.28 -18.31
CA ASP A 185 15.33 -4.21 -19.21
C ASP A 185 14.93 -2.81 -18.70
N GLY A 186 14.38 -2.73 -17.48
CA GLY A 186 13.97 -1.50 -16.80
C GLY A 186 12.54 -1.06 -17.08
N TYR A 187 11.73 -1.87 -17.74
CA TYR A 187 10.31 -1.61 -17.97
C TYR A 187 9.42 -2.48 -17.08
N LEU A 188 8.26 -1.95 -16.74
CA LEU A 188 7.18 -2.72 -16.11
C LEU A 188 6.29 -3.29 -17.22
N ASP A 189 6.00 -4.58 -17.17
CA ASP A 189 5.13 -5.26 -18.14
C ASP A 189 3.75 -5.51 -17.56
N PHE A 190 2.71 -5.04 -18.25
CA PHE A 190 1.32 -5.30 -17.92
C PHE A 190 0.63 -6.01 -19.09
N TYR A 191 0.14 -7.21 -18.85
CA TYR A 191 -0.51 -8.07 -19.83
C TYR A 191 -2.03 -7.97 -19.68
N LEU A 192 -2.72 -7.43 -20.66
CA LEU A 192 -4.18 -7.37 -20.73
C LEU A 192 -4.73 -8.65 -21.36
N TRP A 193 -4.41 -9.79 -20.77
CA TRP A 193 -4.73 -11.11 -21.31
C TRP A 193 -5.82 -11.79 -20.47
N PRO A 194 -7.10 -11.80 -20.92
CA PRO A 194 -8.22 -12.38 -20.19
C PRO A 194 -8.06 -13.86 -19.85
N GLU A 195 -7.25 -14.57 -20.63
CA GLU A 195 -6.93 -15.99 -20.42
C GLU A 195 -6.24 -16.24 -19.09
N TYR A 196 -5.36 -15.31 -18.65
CA TYR A 196 -4.62 -15.39 -17.38
C TYR A 196 -5.21 -14.52 -16.29
N SER A 197 -6.05 -13.56 -16.63
CA SER A 197 -6.72 -12.70 -15.66
C SER A 197 -8.08 -12.22 -16.17
N PRO A 198 -9.15 -12.97 -15.94
CA PRO A 198 -10.48 -12.52 -16.29
C PRO A 198 -10.84 -11.21 -15.58
N HIS A 199 -11.29 -10.22 -16.37
CA HIS A 199 -11.65 -8.87 -15.89
C HIS A 199 -10.56 -8.16 -15.09
N GLY A 200 -9.30 -8.42 -15.45
CA GLY A 200 -8.13 -7.83 -14.80
C GLY A 200 -6.92 -7.80 -15.73
N TYR A 201 -5.75 -7.87 -15.16
CA TYR A 201 -4.48 -7.91 -15.88
C TYR A 201 -3.41 -8.64 -15.07
N VAL A 202 -2.35 -9.07 -15.76
CA VAL A 202 -1.15 -9.66 -15.15
C VAL A 202 -0.04 -8.63 -15.20
N TRP A 203 0.89 -8.66 -14.24
CA TRP A 203 2.07 -7.82 -14.25
C TRP A 203 3.35 -8.61 -14.03
N MET A 204 4.42 -8.10 -14.61
CA MET A 204 5.81 -8.43 -14.29
C MET A 204 6.51 -7.12 -13.92
N ILE A 205 6.84 -6.96 -12.66
CA ILE A 205 7.44 -5.76 -12.08
C ILE A 205 8.85 -6.13 -11.62
N PRO A 206 9.88 -5.81 -12.42
CA PRO A 206 11.25 -6.19 -12.08
C PRO A 206 11.80 -5.38 -10.91
N LYS A 207 12.69 -6.01 -10.16
CA LYS A 207 13.50 -5.42 -9.11
C LYS A 207 14.98 -5.63 -9.40
N LYS A 208 15.88 -5.00 -8.63
CA LYS A 208 17.32 -5.32 -8.71
C LYS A 208 17.56 -6.81 -8.40
N ASP A 209 18.76 -7.25 -8.72
CA ASP A 209 19.26 -8.60 -8.44
C ASP A 209 18.46 -9.74 -9.10
N GLY A 210 17.87 -9.46 -10.27
CA GLY A 210 17.07 -10.45 -11.00
C GLY A 210 15.76 -10.83 -10.34
N ARG A 211 15.30 -10.10 -9.33
CA ARG A 211 13.99 -10.31 -8.71
C ARG A 211 12.89 -9.62 -9.52
N ALA A 212 11.67 -10.13 -9.40
CA ALA A 212 10.47 -9.45 -9.89
C ALA A 212 9.23 -9.85 -9.10
N ASN A 213 8.29 -8.91 -8.98
CA ASN A 213 6.93 -9.22 -8.59
C ASN A 213 6.14 -9.64 -9.83
N VAL A 214 5.72 -10.89 -9.88
CA VAL A 214 4.87 -11.44 -10.94
C VAL A 214 3.51 -11.74 -10.36
N GLY A 215 2.48 -11.07 -10.88
CA GLY A 215 1.18 -11.17 -10.26
C GLY A 215 0.04 -10.78 -11.18
N LEU A 216 -1.16 -10.81 -10.62
CA LEU A 216 -2.38 -10.45 -11.32
C LEU A 216 -3.39 -9.75 -10.39
N VAL A 217 -4.31 -9.04 -11.01
CA VAL A 217 -5.53 -8.58 -10.37
C VAL A 217 -6.73 -9.15 -11.14
N THR A 218 -7.74 -9.67 -10.42
CA THR A 218 -8.93 -10.27 -11.03
C THR A 218 -10.15 -10.09 -10.13
N THR A 219 -11.33 -10.04 -10.72
CA THR A 219 -12.61 -10.11 -10.00
C THR A 219 -12.91 -11.52 -9.50
N ASP A 220 -12.36 -12.56 -10.14
CA ASP A 220 -12.48 -13.95 -9.68
C ASP A 220 -11.44 -14.28 -8.62
N ARG A 221 -11.71 -13.86 -7.38
CA ARG A 221 -10.82 -14.13 -6.24
C ARG A 221 -10.52 -15.63 -6.04
N ARG A 222 -11.49 -16.51 -6.32
CA ARG A 222 -11.31 -17.96 -6.07
C ARG A 222 -10.39 -18.61 -7.10
N GLY A 223 -10.40 -18.10 -8.33
CA GLY A 223 -9.55 -18.56 -9.41
C GLY A 223 -8.16 -17.92 -9.45
N ALA A 224 -7.94 -16.82 -8.72
CA ALA A 224 -6.77 -15.95 -8.85
C ALA A 224 -5.42 -16.69 -8.82
N ILE A 225 -5.22 -17.56 -7.83
CA ILE A 225 -3.96 -18.33 -7.72
C ILE A 225 -3.79 -19.31 -8.90
N LYS A 226 -4.87 -19.95 -9.35
CA LYS A 226 -4.83 -20.87 -10.50
C LYS A 226 -4.46 -20.13 -11.78
N TYR A 227 -4.99 -18.93 -11.99
CA TYR A 227 -4.63 -18.09 -13.14
C TYR A 227 -3.17 -17.63 -13.07
N LEU A 228 -2.70 -17.24 -11.88
CA LEU A 228 -1.31 -16.84 -11.68
C LEU A 228 -0.36 -18.01 -11.91
N ASP A 229 -0.68 -19.20 -11.38
CA ASP A 229 0.09 -20.42 -11.63
C ASP A 229 0.16 -20.73 -13.14
N LYS A 230 -0.99 -20.66 -13.84
CA LYS A 230 -1.03 -20.87 -15.28
C LYS A 230 -0.10 -19.91 -16.01
N PHE A 231 -0.13 -18.63 -15.69
CA PHE A 231 0.76 -17.64 -16.31
C PHE A 231 2.25 -17.94 -16.07
N VAL A 232 2.61 -18.24 -14.83
CA VAL A 232 4.00 -18.52 -14.45
C VAL A 232 4.51 -19.84 -15.06
N GLU A 233 3.63 -20.81 -15.29
CA GLU A 233 3.97 -22.13 -15.86
C GLU A 233 3.94 -22.15 -17.39
N ASP A 234 3.37 -21.14 -18.02
CA ASP A 234 3.27 -21.06 -19.48
C ASP A 234 4.65 -20.95 -20.13
N THR A 235 4.87 -21.75 -21.17
CA THR A 235 6.17 -21.86 -21.84
C THR A 235 6.59 -20.59 -22.58
N GLU A 236 5.64 -19.76 -23.02
CA GLU A 236 5.91 -18.49 -23.68
C GLU A 236 6.57 -17.48 -22.74
N PHE A 237 6.24 -17.54 -21.45
CA PHE A 237 6.82 -16.67 -20.42
C PHE A 237 7.99 -17.29 -19.69
N ARG A 238 8.22 -18.60 -19.81
CA ARG A 238 9.34 -19.29 -19.15
C ARG A 238 10.71 -18.76 -19.55
N GLY A 239 10.87 -18.25 -20.76
CA GLY A 239 12.10 -17.61 -21.20
C GLY A 239 12.41 -16.30 -20.46
N LYS A 240 11.39 -15.64 -19.88
CA LYS A 240 11.52 -14.39 -19.12
C LYS A 240 11.51 -14.61 -17.61
N ILE A 241 10.86 -15.69 -17.14
CA ILE A 241 10.73 -16.02 -15.72
C ILE A 241 11.53 -17.28 -15.43
N ILE A 242 12.81 -17.13 -15.23
CA ILE A 242 13.67 -18.22 -14.78
C ILE A 242 13.45 -18.36 -13.27
N GLN A 243 12.98 -19.54 -12.85
CA GLN A 243 12.74 -19.81 -11.44
C GLN A 243 14.07 -19.95 -10.71
N ASN A 244 14.35 -19.08 -9.76
CA ASN A 244 15.51 -19.24 -8.92
C ASN A 244 15.34 -20.42 -7.96
N PRO A 245 16.19 -21.48 -8.08
CA PRO A 245 16.14 -22.64 -7.18
C PRO A 245 16.39 -22.28 -5.71
N GLN A 246 17.01 -21.13 -5.42
CA GLN A 246 17.25 -20.67 -4.04
C GLN A 246 15.96 -20.25 -3.33
N TRP A 247 14.92 -19.89 -4.09
CA TRP A 247 13.61 -19.48 -3.57
C TRP A 247 12.61 -20.63 -3.48
N ARG A 248 12.99 -21.76 -4.06
CA ARG A 248 12.23 -23.00 -4.00
C ARG A 248 13.12 -24.14 -3.51
N LYS A 249 12.79 -24.72 -2.36
CA LYS A 249 13.14 -26.12 -2.18
C LYS A 249 12.45 -26.89 -3.30
N PRO A 250 13.12 -27.88 -3.94
CA PRO A 250 12.50 -28.72 -4.95
C PRO A 250 11.11 -29.19 -4.49
N GLY A 251 10.06 -28.91 -5.29
CA GLY A 251 8.68 -29.27 -4.97
C GLY A 251 7.87 -28.29 -4.12
N THR A 252 8.41 -27.13 -3.73
CA THR A 252 7.63 -26.09 -3.03
C THR A 252 7.30 -24.92 -3.94
N LYS A 253 6.02 -24.54 -4.03
CA LYS A 253 5.60 -23.29 -4.70
C LYS A 253 5.97 -22.08 -3.84
N PRO A 254 6.33 -20.91 -4.44
CA PRO A 254 6.44 -19.68 -3.68
C PRO A 254 5.12 -19.40 -2.96
N LYS A 255 5.20 -18.82 -1.78
CA LYS A 255 3.99 -18.38 -1.08
C LYS A 255 3.47 -17.11 -1.77
N PRO A 256 2.23 -17.11 -2.28
CA PRO A 256 1.68 -15.90 -2.85
C PRO A 256 1.38 -14.88 -1.74
N PHE A 257 1.51 -13.61 -2.06
CA PHE A 257 1.10 -12.52 -1.21
C PHE A 257 0.27 -11.51 -2.03
N GLY A 258 -0.49 -10.67 -1.38
CA GLY A 258 -1.37 -9.73 -2.04
C GLY A 258 -2.48 -9.24 -1.13
N GLY A 259 -3.45 -8.56 -1.71
CA GLY A 259 -4.53 -7.96 -0.96
C GLY A 259 -5.73 -7.60 -1.82
N THR A 260 -6.64 -6.87 -1.21
CA THR A 260 -7.79 -6.29 -1.89
C THR A 260 -7.50 -4.83 -2.29
N ILE A 261 -7.92 -4.46 -3.49
CA ILE A 261 -7.74 -3.13 -4.05
C ILE A 261 -9.13 -2.52 -4.24
N PRO A 262 -9.43 -1.34 -3.68
CA PRO A 262 -10.70 -0.66 -3.87
C PRO A 262 -10.79 -0.12 -5.30
N ILE A 263 -11.95 -0.31 -5.95
CA ILE A 263 -12.20 0.12 -7.34
C ILE A 263 -13.44 1.01 -7.50
N SER A 264 -14.17 1.27 -6.43
CA SER A 264 -15.40 2.09 -6.46
C SER A 264 -15.16 3.60 -6.49
N GLY A 265 -13.91 4.05 -6.57
CA GLY A 265 -13.56 5.47 -6.44
C GLY A 265 -13.59 5.98 -4.99
N PRO A 266 -13.48 7.30 -4.80
CA PRO A 266 -13.50 7.91 -3.47
C PRO A 266 -14.88 7.72 -2.80
N ARG A 267 -14.90 7.73 -1.48
CA ARG A 267 -16.15 7.70 -0.71
C ARG A 267 -16.90 9.02 -0.86
N GLU A 268 -18.22 9.00 -0.69
CA GLU A 268 -19.06 10.20 -0.72
C GLU A 268 -18.73 11.15 0.45
N ILE A 269 -18.46 10.57 1.63
CA ILE A 269 -18.08 11.31 2.81
C ILE A 269 -16.63 10.98 3.13
N THR A 270 -15.77 11.97 3.03
CA THR A 270 -14.33 11.85 3.31
C THR A 270 -13.85 12.74 4.44
N THR A 271 -14.66 13.69 4.86
CA THR A 271 -14.28 14.67 5.90
C THR A 271 -15.47 15.04 6.80
N GLY A 272 -15.18 15.47 8.02
CA GLY A 272 -16.18 16.03 8.94
C GLY A 272 -15.67 16.08 10.38
N ASP A 273 -15.96 17.18 11.10
CA ASP A 273 -15.58 17.36 12.50
C ASP A 273 -14.11 17.03 12.80
N GLY A 274 -13.18 17.58 12.01
CA GLY A 274 -11.76 17.28 12.16
C GLY A 274 -11.34 15.87 11.76
N LEU A 275 -12.18 15.10 11.08
CA LEU A 275 -11.83 13.81 10.45
C LEU A 275 -11.54 14.02 8.96
N ILE A 276 -10.47 13.38 8.48
CA ILE A 276 -10.03 13.36 7.09
C ILE A 276 -9.74 11.91 6.68
#